data_57eaf35ac9963a4815cf31b8057515aa
#
_entry.id   57eaf35ac9963a4815cf31b8057515aa
#
_cell.length_a   1.000
_cell.length_b   1.000
_cell.length_c   1.000
_cell.angle_alpha   90.00
_cell.angle_beta   90.00
_cell.angle_gamma   90.00
#
_symmetry.space_group_name_H-M   'P 1'
#
loop_
_entity.id
_entity.type
_entity.pdbx_description
1 polymer ?
#
loop_
_entity_poly.entity_id
_entity_poly.type
_entity_poly.pdbx_seq_one_letter_code
_entity_poly.pdbx_strand_id
1 'polypeptide(L)'
;HNDVGSVTLYRDGRPLLIDVGVETYSKKTFSPQRYEIWTMQSGWHNLPQFDPDGAKYDQQPGAAFAAADVTVTDALDGLAMDLAPAYGSVPGLGRYLRSVHLTDTGLTLRDETDYPGTVALTLMSVEKPAVDGDTVAFGALAAAAVTGADKIVTEAVPIADPRLRQAWPDTLYRTRIYFTQQLSLVIG
;
A
#
# COMPACT_ATOMS: atom_id res chain seq x y z
N HIS A 1 9.69 5.70 -8.21
CA HIS A 1 8.43 5.04 -7.88
C HIS A 1 7.34 6.05 -7.57
N ASN A 2 6.12 5.63 -7.70
CA ASN A 2 4.94 6.32 -7.18
C ASN A 2 4.55 5.64 -5.87
N ASP A 3 5.24 5.96 -4.79
CA ASP A 3 5.20 5.25 -3.51
C ASP A 3 5.05 6.17 -2.28
N VAL A 4 4.61 7.42 -2.51
CA VAL A 4 4.41 8.42 -1.45
C VAL A 4 3.39 7.93 -0.43
N GLY A 5 3.81 7.77 0.84
CA GLY A 5 2.97 7.27 1.93
C GLY A 5 2.83 5.75 2.02
N SER A 6 3.61 4.99 1.22
CA SER A 6 3.71 3.54 1.39
C SER A 6 4.35 3.20 2.75
N VAL A 7 3.84 2.16 3.38
CA VAL A 7 4.30 1.68 4.70
C VAL A 7 4.87 0.29 4.55
N THR A 8 6.09 0.09 5.01
CA THR A 8 6.69 -1.24 5.15
C THR A 8 6.71 -1.65 6.61
N LEU A 9 6.49 -2.93 6.89
CA LEU A 9 6.46 -3.47 8.24
C LEU A 9 7.28 -4.74 8.32
N TYR A 10 8.12 -4.82 9.34
CA TYR A 10 8.89 -6.02 9.69
C TYR A 10 8.50 -6.46 11.10
N ARG A 11 8.43 -7.77 11.32
CA ARG A 11 8.21 -8.38 12.63
C ARG A 11 9.33 -9.38 12.90
N ASP A 12 10.04 -9.22 14.01
CA ASP A 12 11.16 -10.08 14.41
C ASP A 12 12.22 -10.26 13.30
N GLY A 13 12.52 -9.17 12.57
CA GLY A 13 13.46 -9.16 11.46
C GLY A 13 12.93 -9.78 10.15
N ARG A 14 11.68 -10.25 10.13
CA ARG A 14 11.04 -10.84 8.94
C ARG A 14 10.13 -9.81 8.26
N PRO A 15 10.17 -9.70 6.91
CA PRO A 15 9.30 -8.80 6.18
C PRO A 15 7.84 -9.26 6.22
N LEU A 16 6.96 -8.36 6.64
CA LEU A 16 5.51 -8.59 6.71
C LEU A 16 4.78 -7.84 5.60
N LEU A 17 4.87 -6.51 5.60
CA LEU A 17 4.44 -5.67 4.49
C LEU A 17 5.69 -5.12 3.81
N ILE A 18 5.79 -5.31 2.49
CA ILE A 18 7.03 -5.05 1.75
C ILE A 18 6.86 -3.98 0.69
N ASP A 19 7.97 -3.34 0.36
CA ASP A 19 8.17 -2.70 -0.92
C ASP A 19 8.81 -3.72 -1.86
N VAL A 20 8.23 -3.92 -3.05
CA VAL A 20 8.72 -4.92 -4.01
C VAL A 20 10.11 -4.55 -4.54
N GLY A 21 10.41 -3.25 -4.60
CA GLY A 21 11.69 -2.75 -5.10
C GLY A 21 11.68 -2.54 -6.61
N VAL A 22 12.84 -2.64 -7.21
CA VAL A 22 13.10 -2.28 -8.60
C VAL A 22 13.52 -3.50 -9.41
N GLU A 23 12.88 -3.72 -10.55
CA GLU A 23 13.33 -4.69 -11.56
C GLU A 23 14.70 -4.37 -12.14
N THR A 24 15.28 -5.30 -12.86
CA THR A 24 16.50 -5.09 -13.65
C THR A 24 16.33 -3.85 -14.54
N TYR A 25 17.30 -2.95 -14.45
CA TYR A 25 17.25 -1.69 -15.20
C TYR A 25 17.24 -1.92 -16.70
N SER A 26 16.38 -1.21 -17.39
CA SER A 26 16.25 -1.17 -18.84
C SER A 26 16.25 0.27 -19.34
N LYS A 27 16.26 0.46 -20.66
CA LYS A 27 16.08 1.80 -21.24
C LYS A 27 14.79 2.47 -20.77
N LYS A 28 13.72 1.70 -20.54
CA LYS A 28 12.43 2.18 -20.05
C LYS A 28 12.54 2.79 -18.64
N THR A 29 13.39 2.23 -17.78
CA THR A 29 13.60 2.70 -16.40
C THR A 29 14.03 4.18 -16.34
N PHE A 30 14.77 4.64 -17.34
CA PHE A 30 15.30 6.01 -17.42
C PHE A 30 14.56 6.90 -18.44
N SER A 31 13.37 6.51 -18.83
CA SER A 31 12.54 7.24 -19.81
C SER A 31 11.23 7.72 -19.17
N PRO A 32 10.45 8.58 -19.84
CA PRO A 32 9.09 8.93 -19.40
C PRO A 32 8.15 7.71 -19.21
N GLN A 33 8.45 6.60 -19.88
CA GLN A 33 7.67 5.35 -19.78
C GLN A 33 8.00 4.51 -18.53
N ARG A 34 8.86 4.99 -17.63
CA ARG A 34 9.23 4.25 -16.40
C ARG A 34 8.00 3.84 -15.55
N TYR A 35 6.96 4.66 -15.57
CA TYR A 35 5.73 4.38 -14.81
C TYR A 35 4.78 3.37 -15.50
N GLU A 36 5.17 2.82 -16.64
CA GLU A 36 4.54 1.63 -17.22
C GLU A 36 5.15 0.33 -16.65
N ILE A 37 6.28 0.42 -15.93
CA ILE A 37 6.87 -0.68 -15.18
C ILE A 37 6.03 -0.88 -13.92
N TRP A 38 5.52 -2.10 -13.71
CA TRP A 38 4.56 -2.37 -12.64
C TRP A 38 5.09 -2.02 -11.24
N THR A 39 6.37 -2.28 -10.95
CA THR A 39 6.99 -1.94 -9.66
C THR A 39 7.15 -0.44 -9.42
N MET A 40 6.90 0.39 -10.42
CA MET A 40 6.94 1.86 -10.31
C MET A 40 5.56 2.47 -10.03
N GLN A 41 4.49 1.67 -10.16
CA GLN A 41 3.09 2.11 -10.02
C GLN A 41 2.60 1.97 -8.59
N SER A 42 1.85 2.96 -8.09
CA SER A 42 1.33 2.97 -6.72
C SER A 42 0.39 1.81 -6.40
N GLY A 43 -0.30 1.27 -7.40
CA GLY A 43 -1.16 0.08 -7.24
C GLY A 43 -0.41 -1.21 -6.87
N TRP A 44 0.93 -1.19 -6.84
CA TRP A 44 1.80 -2.30 -6.43
C TRP A 44 2.65 -1.97 -5.19
N HIS A 45 2.32 -0.87 -4.52
CA HIS A 45 2.85 -0.49 -3.21
C HIS A 45 1.75 -0.59 -2.15
N ASN A 46 2.07 -0.41 -0.88
CA ASN A 46 1.10 -0.45 0.22
C ASN A 46 0.30 0.85 0.28
N LEU A 47 -0.49 1.11 -0.79
CA LEU A 47 -1.13 2.37 -1.10
C LEU A 47 -2.57 2.19 -1.60
N PRO A 48 -3.41 3.22 -1.50
CA PRO A 48 -4.73 3.21 -2.10
C PRO A 48 -4.67 3.37 -3.62
N GLN A 49 -5.62 2.76 -4.31
CA GLN A 49 -5.98 3.00 -5.70
C GLN A 49 -7.44 3.40 -5.76
N PHE A 50 -7.76 4.52 -6.41
CA PHE A 50 -9.14 4.98 -6.56
C PHE A 50 -9.76 4.42 -7.83
N ASP A 51 -11.06 4.10 -7.77
CA ASP A 51 -11.81 3.44 -8.84
C ASP A 51 -11.08 2.21 -9.40
N PRO A 52 -10.74 1.22 -8.52
CA PRO A 52 -9.83 0.12 -8.86
C PRO A 52 -10.35 -0.81 -9.96
N ASP A 53 -11.66 -0.86 -10.17
CA ASP A 53 -12.31 -1.69 -11.19
C ASP A 53 -12.65 -0.89 -12.46
N GLY A 54 -12.50 0.45 -12.44
CA GLY A 54 -12.73 1.36 -13.57
C GLY A 54 -11.45 2.06 -14.05
N ALA A 55 -11.32 3.36 -13.75
CA ALA A 55 -10.24 4.20 -14.26
C ALA A 55 -8.86 3.92 -13.64
N LYS A 56 -8.82 3.30 -12.44
CA LYS A 56 -7.60 2.89 -11.73
C LYS A 56 -6.64 4.06 -11.51
N TYR A 57 -7.09 5.07 -10.78
CA TYR A 57 -6.26 6.23 -10.49
C TYR A 57 -5.13 5.88 -9.53
N ASP A 58 -3.92 5.98 -10.02
CA ASP A 58 -2.66 5.84 -9.30
C ASP A 58 -2.04 7.21 -8.98
N GLN A 59 -1.01 7.22 -8.14
CA GLN A 59 -0.25 8.44 -7.88
C GLN A 59 0.38 8.98 -9.16
N GLN A 60 0.42 10.31 -9.26
CA GLN A 60 1.05 10.99 -10.38
C GLN A 60 2.58 10.86 -10.33
N PRO A 61 3.26 10.84 -11.50
CA PRO A 61 4.71 10.85 -11.55
C PRO A 61 5.32 12.04 -10.81
N GLY A 62 6.34 11.77 -9.97
CA GLY A 62 7.05 12.80 -9.23
C GLY A 62 6.28 13.40 -8.05
N ALA A 63 5.20 12.75 -7.61
CA ALA A 63 4.51 13.14 -6.38
C ALA A 63 5.47 13.16 -5.17
N ALA A 64 5.26 14.10 -4.28
CA ALA A 64 6.03 14.26 -3.06
C ALA A 64 5.14 14.85 -1.96
N PHE A 65 5.50 14.58 -0.69
CA PHE A 65 4.88 15.28 0.42
C PHE A 65 5.34 16.73 0.50
N ALA A 66 4.41 17.65 0.77
CA ALA A 66 4.75 18.94 1.37
C ALA A 66 4.83 18.77 2.90
N ALA A 67 5.58 19.67 3.57
CA ALA A 67 5.69 19.63 5.04
C ALA A 67 4.33 19.78 5.74
N ALA A 68 3.37 20.47 5.11
CA ALA A 68 2.00 20.62 5.62
C ALA A 68 1.15 19.36 5.51
N ASP A 69 1.53 18.40 4.68
CA ASP A 69 0.77 17.18 4.43
C ASP A 69 1.07 16.07 5.44
N VAL A 70 2.06 16.28 6.33
CA VAL A 70 2.52 15.28 7.29
C VAL A 70 2.49 15.85 8.70
N THR A 71 1.84 15.13 9.60
CA THR A 71 1.83 15.42 11.05
C THR A 71 2.41 14.21 11.79
N VAL A 72 3.37 14.44 12.67
CA VAL A 72 3.96 13.42 13.54
C VAL A 72 3.40 13.56 14.94
N THR A 73 3.14 12.45 15.63
CA THR A 73 2.68 12.47 17.03
C THR A 73 3.78 12.97 17.96
N ASP A 74 3.41 13.56 19.10
CA ASP A 74 4.37 14.04 20.11
C ASP A 74 5.28 12.93 20.65
N ALA A 75 4.76 11.69 20.72
CA ALA A 75 5.51 10.51 21.14
C ALA A 75 6.45 9.94 20.05
N LEU A 76 6.38 10.45 18.81
CA LEU A 76 7.12 9.95 17.64
C LEU A 76 6.82 8.48 17.29
N ASP A 77 5.71 7.92 17.78
CA ASP A 77 5.27 6.55 17.53
C ASP A 77 4.20 6.44 16.44
N GLY A 78 3.79 7.57 15.87
CA GLY A 78 2.80 7.64 14.82
C GLY A 78 2.93 8.88 13.95
N LEU A 79 2.26 8.82 12.81
CA LEU A 79 2.17 9.95 11.89
C LEU A 79 0.83 9.91 11.15
N ALA A 80 0.40 11.08 10.70
CA ALA A 80 -0.73 11.24 9.78
C ALA A 80 -0.28 12.01 8.55
N MET A 81 -0.83 11.65 7.40
CA MET A 81 -0.47 12.27 6.13
C MET A 81 -1.68 12.35 5.21
N ASP A 82 -1.83 13.48 4.52
CA ASP A 82 -2.81 13.61 3.44
C ASP A 82 -2.17 13.14 2.13
N LEU A 83 -2.67 12.06 1.56
CA LEU A 83 -2.16 11.48 0.32
C LEU A 83 -2.84 12.04 -0.94
N ALA A 84 -3.96 12.75 -0.81
CA ALA A 84 -4.70 13.26 -1.97
C ALA A 84 -3.83 14.09 -2.93
N PRO A 85 -2.91 14.97 -2.47
CA PRO A 85 -2.03 15.72 -3.35
C PRO A 85 -1.14 14.86 -4.26
N ALA A 86 -0.81 13.64 -3.85
CA ALA A 86 0.01 12.72 -4.64
C ALA A 86 -0.73 12.10 -5.82
N TYR A 87 -2.06 12.11 -5.80
CA TYR A 87 -2.91 11.50 -6.85
C TYR A 87 -3.33 12.50 -7.96
N GLY A 88 -3.02 13.77 -7.79
CA GLY A 88 -3.35 14.77 -8.80
C GLY A 88 -4.87 14.92 -9.00
N SER A 89 -5.32 14.86 -10.25
CA SER A 89 -6.73 15.12 -10.61
C SER A 89 -7.58 13.85 -10.58
N VAL A 90 -7.85 13.31 -9.41
CA VAL A 90 -8.88 12.25 -9.24
C VAL A 90 -10.22 12.94 -9.01
N PRO A 91 -11.23 12.72 -9.89
CA PRO A 91 -12.53 13.39 -9.75
C PRO A 91 -13.22 13.06 -8.42
N GLY A 92 -13.53 14.10 -7.64
CA GLY A 92 -14.22 13.95 -6.35
C GLY A 92 -13.30 13.64 -5.16
N LEU A 93 -11.99 13.53 -5.35
CA LEU A 93 -11.01 13.38 -4.26
C LEU A 93 -10.56 14.76 -3.80
N GLY A 94 -10.91 15.13 -2.58
CA GLY A 94 -10.43 16.34 -1.91
C GLY A 94 -9.42 16.03 -0.81
N ARG A 95 -9.58 14.86 -0.14
CA ARG A 95 -8.73 14.44 0.97
C ARG A 95 -8.64 12.91 1.05
N TYR A 96 -7.41 12.43 1.35
CA TYR A 96 -7.17 11.05 1.77
C TYR A 96 -6.20 11.05 2.95
N LEU A 97 -6.74 10.95 4.16
CA LEU A 97 -5.95 10.96 5.38
C LEU A 97 -5.56 9.54 5.76
N ARG A 98 -4.26 9.26 5.77
CA ARG A 98 -3.66 8.05 6.34
C ARG A 98 -3.07 8.36 7.69
N SER A 99 -3.45 7.57 8.70
CA SER A 99 -2.81 7.57 10.01
C SER A 99 -2.15 6.24 10.27
N VAL A 100 -0.91 6.28 10.75
CA VAL A 100 -0.13 5.09 11.11
C VAL A 100 0.36 5.25 12.53
N HIS A 101 0.15 4.26 13.36
CA HIS A 101 0.58 4.24 14.75
C HIS A 101 1.24 2.91 15.09
N LEU A 102 2.48 2.97 15.54
CA LEU A 102 3.25 1.81 15.97
C LEU A 102 3.03 1.60 17.46
N THR A 103 2.77 0.35 17.85
CA THR A 103 2.62 -0.07 19.24
C THR A 103 3.62 -1.16 19.58
N ASP A 104 3.77 -1.50 20.86
CA ASP A 104 4.66 -2.58 21.30
C ASP A 104 4.27 -3.95 20.71
N THR A 105 3.03 -4.12 20.29
CA THR A 105 2.48 -5.39 19.81
C THR A 105 2.20 -5.40 18.30
N GLY A 106 2.30 -4.26 17.60
CA GLY A 106 1.99 -4.20 16.19
C GLY A 106 1.79 -2.79 15.65
N LEU A 107 0.97 -2.68 14.62
CA LEU A 107 0.73 -1.44 13.89
C LEU A 107 -0.77 -1.24 13.69
N THR A 108 -1.23 -0.02 13.90
CA THR A 108 -2.55 0.42 13.44
C THR A 108 -2.38 1.31 12.22
N LEU A 109 -3.07 0.98 11.12
CA LEU A 109 -3.18 1.81 9.94
C LEU A 109 -4.65 2.17 9.76
N ARG A 110 -4.94 3.46 9.58
CA ARG A 110 -6.29 3.96 9.31
C ARG A 110 -6.25 4.89 8.12
N ASP A 111 -7.13 4.64 7.18
CA ASP A 111 -7.37 5.44 5.99
C ASP A 111 -8.77 6.03 6.02
N GLU A 112 -8.90 7.35 5.77
CA GLU A 112 -10.15 8.09 5.66
C GLU A 112 -10.15 8.96 4.42
N THR A 113 -11.25 9.00 3.68
CA THR A 113 -11.35 9.79 2.44
C THR A 113 -12.74 10.38 2.25
N ASP A 114 -12.79 11.49 1.54
CA ASP A 114 -14.02 12.08 1.01
C ASP A 114 -14.32 11.63 -0.43
N TYR A 115 -13.50 10.75 -1.00
CA TYR A 115 -13.74 10.19 -2.32
C TYR A 115 -15.08 9.44 -2.36
N PRO A 116 -16.00 9.76 -3.31
CA PRO A 116 -17.35 9.20 -3.30
C PRO A 116 -17.43 7.77 -3.84
N GLY A 117 -16.37 7.27 -4.47
CA GLY A 117 -16.31 5.95 -5.09
C GLY A 117 -15.57 4.92 -4.25
N THR A 118 -15.34 3.77 -4.85
CA THR A 118 -14.61 2.67 -4.23
C THR A 118 -13.10 2.92 -4.25
N VAL A 119 -12.45 2.60 -3.14
CA VAL A 119 -10.98 2.60 -2.99
C VAL A 119 -10.53 1.17 -2.73
N ALA A 120 -9.39 0.78 -3.26
CA ALA A 120 -8.71 -0.46 -2.88
C ALA A 120 -7.35 -0.16 -2.25
N LEU A 121 -7.18 -0.48 -0.98
CA LEU A 121 -5.86 -0.50 -0.35
C LEU A 121 -5.12 -1.76 -0.80
N THR A 122 -3.95 -1.58 -1.39
CA THR A 122 -3.02 -2.68 -1.70
C THR A 122 -2.11 -2.94 -0.51
N LEU A 123 -1.86 -4.23 -0.21
CA LEU A 123 -0.82 -4.69 0.69
C LEU A 123 0.02 -5.76 -0.03
N MET A 124 1.33 -5.54 -0.08
CA MET A 124 2.29 -6.50 -0.66
C MET A 124 2.96 -7.30 0.45
N SER A 125 3.01 -8.62 0.31
CA SER A 125 3.59 -9.52 1.31
C SER A 125 4.40 -10.66 0.69
N VAL A 126 5.32 -11.21 1.49
CA VAL A 126 6.07 -12.45 1.16
C VAL A 126 5.26 -13.68 1.57
N GLU A 127 4.68 -13.63 2.76
CA GLU A 127 3.84 -14.72 3.27
C GLU A 127 2.50 -14.74 2.51
N LYS A 128 2.03 -15.94 2.18
CA LYS A 128 0.73 -16.12 1.54
C LYS A 128 -0.39 -15.68 2.49
N PRO A 129 -1.21 -14.69 2.10
CA PRO A 129 -2.30 -14.25 2.96
C PRO A 129 -3.44 -15.27 2.97
N ALA A 130 -4.03 -15.49 4.15
CA ALA A 130 -5.26 -16.25 4.33
C ALA A 130 -6.34 -15.31 4.87
N VAL A 131 -7.47 -15.22 4.16
CA VAL A 131 -8.60 -14.36 4.53
C VAL A 131 -9.69 -15.20 5.18
N ASP A 132 -10.11 -14.79 6.38
CA ASP A 132 -11.24 -15.35 7.11
C ASP A 132 -12.10 -14.20 7.66
N GLY A 133 -13.22 -13.94 7.02
CA GLY A 133 -14.07 -12.78 7.30
C GLY A 133 -13.27 -11.48 7.21
N ASP A 134 -13.23 -10.75 8.31
CA ASP A 134 -12.51 -9.48 8.44
C ASP A 134 -11.05 -9.63 8.94
N THR A 135 -10.49 -10.83 8.83
CA THR A 135 -9.12 -11.11 9.25
C THR A 135 -8.27 -11.53 8.05
N VAL A 136 -7.08 -10.95 7.94
CA VAL A 136 -6.06 -11.34 6.97
C VAL A 136 -4.84 -11.84 7.72
N ALA A 137 -4.59 -13.15 7.72
CA ALA A 137 -3.41 -13.74 8.32
C ALA A 137 -2.27 -13.81 7.30
N PHE A 138 -1.06 -13.42 7.70
CA PHE A 138 0.17 -13.52 6.91
C PHE A 138 1.03 -14.65 7.46
N GLY A 139 0.69 -15.87 7.08
CA GLY A 139 1.27 -17.09 7.65
C GLY A 139 1.08 -17.14 9.17
N ALA A 140 2.13 -17.55 9.90
CA ALA A 140 2.19 -17.49 11.35
C ALA A 140 2.84 -16.20 11.90
N LEU A 141 3.18 -15.26 11.01
CA LEU A 141 3.95 -14.07 11.38
C LEU A 141 3.09 -13.01 12.04
N ALA A 142 1.92 -12.74 11.48
CA ALA A 142 0.99 -11.74 11.99
C ALA A 142 -0.42 -11.94 11.41
N ALA A 143 -1.39 -11.27 12.00
CA ALA A 143 -2.73 -11.14 11.45
C ALA A 143 -3.18 -9.67 11.50
N ALA A 144 -3.89 -9.24 10.47
CA ALA A 144 -4.56 -7.95 10.41
C ALA A 144 -6.05 -8.13 10.67
N ALA A 145 -6.56 -7.52 11.72
CA ALA A 145 -7.99 -7.30 11.89
C ALA A 145 -8.40 -6.09 11.05
N VAL A 146 -9.34 -6.27 10.16
CA VAL A 146 -9.79 -5.28 9.17
C VAL A 146 -11.19 -4.79 9.55
N THR A 147 -11.38 -3.47 9.53
CA THR A 147 -12.70 -2.85 9.78
C THR A 147 -13.02 -1.88 8.66
N GLY A 148 -14.22 -1.94 8.12
CA GLY A 148 -14.68 -1.07 7.03
C GLY A 148 -14.41 -1.60 5.63
N ALA A 149 -13.97 -2.86 5.50
CA ALA A 149 -13.81 -3.51 4.20
C ALA A 149 -15.17 -3.95 3.62
N ASP A 150 -15.37 -3.65 2.34
CA ASP A 150 -16.50 -4.19 1.55
C ASP A 150 -16.12 -5.55 0.94
N LYS A 151 -14.84 -5.75 0.62
CA LYS A 151 -14.32 -6.94 -0.05
C LYS A 151 -12.81 -7.04 0.14
N ILE A 152 -12.30 -8.26 0.32
CA ILE A 152 -10.87 -8.55 0.37
C ILE A 152 -10.53 -9.58 -0.71
N VAL A 153 -9.53 -9.29 -1.53
CA VAL A 153 -9.07 -10.17 -2.62
C VAL A 153 -7.58 -10.35 -2.52
N THR A 154 -7.12 -11.58 -2.66
CA THR A 154 -5.69 -11.93 -2.67
C THR A 154 -5.29 -12.54 -4.01
N GLU A 155 -4.09 -12.23 -4.47
CA GLU A 155 -3.54 -12.83 -5.68
C GLU A 155 -2.05 -13.16 -5.52
N ALA A 156 -1.60 -14.19 -6.19
CA ALA A 156 -0.19 -14.55 -6.31
C ALA A 156 0.44 -13.73 -7.43
N VAL A 157 1.62 -13.18 -7.16
CA VAL A 157 2.41 -12.36 -8.09
C VAL A 157 3.71 -13.08 -8.40
N PRO A 158 3.83 -13.73 -9.57
CA PRO A 158 5.06 -14.42 -9.96
C PRO A 158 6.22 -13.42 -10.13
N ILE A 159 7.37 -13.74 -9.56
CA ILE A 159 8.58 -12.91 -9.64
C ILE A 159 9.60 -13.65 -10.51
N ALA A 160 9.72 -13.21 -11.75
CA ALA A 160 10.67 -13.75 -12.71
C ALA A 160 11.93 -12.89 -12.90
N ASP A 161 11.86 -11.60 -12.56
CA ASP A 161 12.99 -10.68 -12.73
C ASP A 161 14.19 -11.08 -11.88
N PRO A 162 15.42 -11.22 -12.47
CA PRO A 162 16.60 -11.70 -11.74
C PRO A 162 17.03 -10.81 -10.58
N ARG A 163 16.79 -9.50 -10.65
CA ARG A 163 17.15 -8.57 -9.58
C ARG A 163 16.19 -8.70 -8.41
N LEU A 164 14.88 -8.77 -8.68
CA LEU A 164 13.87 -9.01 -7.64
C LEU A 164 14.08 -10.37 -6.97
N ARG A 165 14.50 -11.39 -7.73
CA ARG A 165 14.81 -12.74 -7.22
C ARG A 165 16.03 -12.78 -6.27
N GLN A 166 16.82 -11.74 -6.19
CA GLN A 166 17.90 -11.64 -5.19
C GLN A 166 17.34 -11.31 -3.79
N ALA A 167 16.19 -10.63 -3.72
CA ALA A 167 15.56 -10.22 -2.48
C ALA A 167 14.35 -11.09 -2.10
N TRP A 168 13.62 -11.59 -3.09
CA TRP A 168 12.32 -12.21 -2.90
C TRP A 168 12.24 -13.65 -3.43
N PRO A 169 11.32 -14.48 -2.90
CA PRO A 169 10.97 -15.79 -3.46
C PRO A 169 10.38 -15.64 -4.88
N ASP A 170 10.10 -16.76 -5.54
CA ASP A 170 9.50 -16.79 -6.88
C ASP A 170 8.06 -16.28 -6.94
N THR A 171 7.43 -16.13 -5.79
CA THR A 171 6.06 -15.64 -5.65
C THR A 171 5.96 -14.67 -4.48
N LEU A 172 5.41 -13.49 -4.74
CA LEU A 172 4.89 -12.55 -3.75
C LEU A 172 3.37 -12.58 -3.78
N TYR A 173 2.76 -11.89 -2.85
CA TYR A 173 1.31 -11.82 -2.78
C TYR A 173 0.85 -10.38 -2.68
N ARG A 174 -0.26 -10.08 -3.38
CA ARG A 174 -0.96 -8.82 -3.29
C ARG A 174 -2.33 -9.06 -2.66
N THR A 175 -2.62 -8.37 -1.57
CA THR A 175 -3.95 -8.29 -0.98
C THR A 175 -4.54 -6.94 -1.33
N ARG A 176 -5.77 -6.92 -1.88
CA ARG A 176 -6.52 -5.70 -2.13
C ARG A 176 -7.75 -5.67 -1.24
N ILE A 177 -7.84 -4.64 -0.39
CA ILE A 177 -8.92 -4.41 0.54
C ILE A 177 -9.75 -3.27 0.00
N TYR A 178 -10.95 -3.57 -0.48
CA TYR A 178 -11.90 -2.62 -1.05
C TYR A 178 -12.72 -1.99 0.06
N PHE A 179 -12.91 -0.69 0.01
CA PHE A 179 -13.69 0.04 1.00
C PHE A 179 -14.26 1.34 0.44
N THR A 180 -15.17 1.95 1.20
CA THR A 180 -15.77 3.25 0.91
C THR A 180 -15.57 4.13 2.15
N GLN A 181 -15.01 5.33 1.98
CA GLN A 181 -14.77 6.38 2.98
C GLN A 181 -13.75 6.07 4.09
N GLN A 182 -13.80 4.91 4.76
CA GLN A 182 -12.85 4.62 5.83
C GLN A 182 -12.49 3.13 5.92
N LEU A 183 -11.26 2.89 6.29
CA LEU A 183 -10.69 1.56 6.54
C LEU A 183 -9.78 1.61 7.76
N SER A 184 -9.79 0.58 8.58
CA SER A 184 -8.84 0.43 9.68
C SER A 184 -8.27 -0.98 9.69
N LEU A 185 -6.95 -1.08 9.86
CA LEU A 185 -6.21 -2.33 10.05
C LEU A 185 -5.48 -2.28 11.39
N VAL A 186 -5.66 -3.31 12.19
CA VAL A 186 -4.85 -3.55 13.40
C VAL A 186 -4.04 -4.82 13.15
N ILE A 187 -2.74 -4.66 13.00
CA ILE A 187 -1.79 -5.72 12.66
C ILE A 187 -0.99 -6.09 13.91
N GLY A 188 -1.11 -7.33 14.36
CA GLY A 188 -0.44 -7.81 15.56
C GLY A 188 -0.05 -9.29 15.53
#